data_57fe43ee476f0ba3f3b6abaa4d4efb82
#
_entry.id   57fe43ee476f0ba3f3b6abaa4d4efb82
#
_cell.length_a   1.000
_cell.length_b   1.000
_cell.length_c   1.000
_cell.angle_alpha   90.00
_cell.angle_beta   90.00
_cell.angle_gamma   90.00
#
_symmetry.space_group_name_H-M   'P 1'
#
loop_
_entity.id
_entity.type
_entity.pdbx_description
1 polymer ?
#
loop_
_entity_poly.entity_id
_entity_poly.type
_entity_poly.pdbx_seq_one_letter_code
_entity_poly.pdbx_strand_id
1 'polypeptide(L)'
;MNGIVADKMTQNGISYKKNYGVDIPRIKEIAKLYAPKHDLAQRLWSLQVRETMIMATLLEPVDKFTEELAQQWVETFNQIEIVEQTCMNLFSKLSYAPSLSLKWIQSDKPWVQISGFILAARLAAKFNENEITTITHQASTLSDTNELHLYKAIALCLSRCARKDKHTATYILKEIDSFSNSSSTARRYIHNEVKQEILFLNIL
;
A
#
# COMPACT_ATOMS: atom_id res chain seq x y z
N MET A 1 -4.93 -27.28 -0.79
CA MET A 1 -4.15 -26.83 -1.95
C MET A 1 -5.09 -26.79 -3.15
N ASN A 2 -5.18 -25.66 -3.83
CA ASN A 2 -6.06 -25.48 -4.99
C ASN A 2 -5.22 -24.95 -6.18
N GLY A 3 -4.70 -25.88 -6.99
CA GLY A 3 -3.84 -25.55 -8.14
C GLY A 3 -4.53 -24.66 -9.16
N ILE A 4 -5.82 -24.88 -9.44
CA ILE A 4 -6.60 -24.07 -10.39
C ILE A 4 -6.66 -22.60 -9.95
N VAL A 5 -6.82 -22.35 -8.67
CA VAL A 5 -6.82 -20.98 -8.12
C VAL A 5 -5.42 -20.37 -8.19
N ALA A 6 -4.37 -21.13 -7.85
CA ALA A 6 -3.00 -20.67 -7.95
C ALA A 6 -2.62 -20.31 -9.40
N ASP A 7 -3.01 -21.12 -10.37
CA ASP A 7 -2.80 -20.86 -11.80
C ASP A 7 -3.53 -19.60 -12.28
N LYS A 8 -4.81 -19.41 -11.87
CA LYS A 8 -5.55 -18.19 -12.14
C LYS A 8 -4.89 -16.94 -11.55
N MET A 9 -4.37 -17.04 -10.32
CA MET A 9 -3.62 -15.95 -9.70
C MET A 9 -2.39 -15.57 -10.52
N THR A 10 -1.63 -16.56 -10.98
CA THR A 10 -0.46 -16.34 -11.84
C THR A 10 -0.84 -15.69 -13.16
N GLN A 11 -1.91 -16.14 -13.82
CA GLN A 11 -2.43 -15.52 -15.06
C GLN A 11 -2.86 -14.06 -14.86
N ASN A 12 -3.29 -13.70 -13.65
CA ASN A 12 -3.65 -12.33 -13.26
C ASN A 12 -2.46 -11.51 -12.72
N GLY A 13 -1.22 -11.96 -12.92
CA GLY A 13 -0.01 -11.23 -12.52
C GLY A 13 0.40 -11.40 -11.06
N ILE A 14 -0.24 -12.30 -10.30
CA ILE A 14 0.15 -12.64 -8.92
C ILE A 14 1.09 -13.84 -8.97
N SER A 15 2.40 -13.59 -8.99
CA SER A 15 3.43 -14.61 -9.14
C SER A 15 4.31 -14.72 -7.88
N TYR A 16 4.03 -15.68 -7.03
CA TYR A 16 4.86 -16.04 -5.89
C TYR A 16 5.74 -17.24 -6.20
N LYS A 17 6.88 -17.34 -5.52
CA LYS A 17 7.75 -18.52 -5.60
C LYS A 17 6.97 -19.81 -5.27
N LYS A 18 6.03 -19.72 -4.31
CA LYS A 18 5.12 -20.79 -3.93
C LYS A 18 3.76 -20.23 -3.53
N ASN A 19 2.69 -20.80 -4.09
CA ASN A 19 1.30 -20.40 -3.86
C ASN A 19 0.43 -21.68 -3.80
N TYR A 20 -0.32 -21.84 -2.75
CA TYR A 20 -1.23 -22.99 -2.57
C TYR A 20 -2.66 -22.73 -3.03
N GLY A 21 -2.96 -21.51 -3.49
CA GLY A 21 -4.28 -21.11 -3.95
C GLY A 21 -5.34 -21.05 -2.85
N VAL A 22 -4.94 -20.75 -1.61
CA VAL A 22 -5.88 -20.56 -0.50
C VAL A 22 -6.36 -19.11 -0.53
N ASP A 23 -7.69 -18.89 -0.45
CA ASP A 23 -8.26 -17.56 -0.41
C ASP A 23 -7.96 -16.83 0.92
N ILE A 24 -7.98 -15.50 0.85
CA ILE A 24 -7.68 -14.65 2.03
C ILE A 24 -8.66 -14.88 3.19
N PRO A 25 -9.99 -15.02 2.99
CA PRO A 25 -10.92 -15.36 4.06
C PRO A 25 -10.49 -16.62 4.81
N ARG A 26 -10.12 -17.67 4.10
CA ARG A 26 -9.70 -18.93 4.72
C ARG A 26 -8.38 -18.78 5.49
N ILE A 27 -7.42 -18.03 4.96
CA ILE A 27 -6.18 -17.71 5.70
C ILE A 27 -6.50 -16.99 7.02
N LYS A 28 -7.42 -16.01 6.98
CA LYS A 28 -7.88 -15.28 8.17
C LYS A 28 -8.58 -16.17 9.18
N GLU A 29 -9.41 -17.09 8.73
CA GLU A 29 -10.05 -18.08 9.61
C GLU A 29 -9.02 -18.96 10.34
N ILE A 30 -8.03 -19.45 9.59
CA ILE A 30 -6.96 -20.27 10.19
C ILE A 30 -6.14 -19.43 11.18
N ALA A 31 -5.78 -18.20 10.82
CA ALA A 31 -5.00 -17.33 11.71
C ALA A 31 -5.71 -17.08 13.05
N LYS A 32 -7.04 -16.97 13.07
CA LYS A 32 -7.83 -16.78 14.30
C LYS A 32 -7.73 -17.95 15.30
N LEU A 33 -7.28 -19.12 14.86
CA LEU A 33 -7.09 -20.28 15.74
C LEU A 33 -5.80 -20.19 16.57
N TYR A 34 -4.95 -19.22 16.29
CA TYR A 34 -3.65 -19.06 16.94
C TYR A 34 -3.54 -17.69 17.61
N ALA A 35 -2.93 -17.66 18.79
CA ALA A 35 -2.56 -16.41 19.43
C ALA A 35 -1.41 -15.75 18.65
N PRO A 36 -1.37 -14.40 18.55
CA PRO A 36 -0.24 -13.70 17.98
C PRO A 36 1.07 -14.09 18.67
N LYS A 37 2.10 -14.44 17.87
CA LYS A 37 3.41 -14.87 18.36
C LYS A 37 4.50 -14.48 17.40
N HIS A 38 5.43 -13.65 17.86
CA HIS A 38 6.53 -13.09 17.07
C HIS A 38 7.35 -14.17 16.35
N ASP A 39 7.91 -15.13 17.09
CA ASP A 39 8.75 -16.18 16.48
C ASP A 39 8.02 -17.00 15.41
N LEU A 40 6.73 -17.24 15.60
CA LEU A 40 5.91 -17.94 14.61
C LEU A 40 5.74 -17.08 13.34
N ALA A 41 5.41 -15.81 13.51
CA ALA A 41 5.24 -14.88 12.39
C ALA A 41 6.54 -14.73 11.58
N GLN A 42 7.69 -14.58 12.25
CA GLN A 42 8.99 -14.49 11.57
C GLN A 42 9.33 -15.78 10.79
N ARG A 43 9.06 -16.95 11.35
CA ARG A 43 9.24 -18.24 10.66
C ARG A 43 8.29 -18.38 9.46
N LEU A 44 7.03 -17.98 9.60
CA LEU A 44 6.06 -18.00 8.49
C LEU A 44 6.47 -17.05 7.36
N TRP A 45 6.98 -15.86 7.71
CA TRP A 45 7.49 -14.90 6.74
C TRP A 45 8.70 -15.44 5.98
N SER A 46 9.65 -16.05 6.67
CA SER A 46 10.89 -16.58 6.06
C SER A 46 10.67 -17.70 5.05
N LEU A 47 9.53 -18.39 5.09
CA LEU A 47 9.18 -19.44 4.11
C LEU A 47 8.93 -18.88 2.70
N GLN A 48 8.63 -17.58 2.55
CA GLN A 48 8.37 -16.91 1.27
C GLN A 48 7.28 -17.61 0.44
N VAL A 49 6.29 -18.19 1.11
CA VAL A 49 5.07 -18.77 0.53
C VAL A 49 3.95 -17.74 0.70
N ARG A 50 3.15 -17.51 -0.33
CA ARG A 50 2.07 -16.51 -0.31
C ARG A 50 1.23 -16.57 0.96
N GLU A 51 0.67 -17.73 1.24
CA GLU A 51 -0.24 -17.94 2.38
C GLU A 51 0.44 -17.73 3.72
N THR A 52 1.68 -18.19 3.86
CA THR A 52 2.44 -18.03 5.10
C THR A 52 2.85 -16.59 5.33
N MET A 53 3.19 -15.84 4.28
CA MET A 53 3.48 -14.41 4.39
C MET A 53 2.24 -13.64 4.83
N ILE A 54 1.07 -13.89 4.22
CA ILE A 54 -0.19 -13.26 4.63
C ILE A 54 -0.53 -13.62 6.09
N MET A 55 -0.37 -14.90 6.47
CA MET A 55 -0.61 -15.34 7.84
C MET A 55 0.35 -14.69 8.84
N ALA A 56 1.62 -14.50 8.48
CA ALA A 56 2.59 -13.79 9.30
C ALA A 56 2.12 -12.37 9.64
N THR A 57 1.53 -11.64 8.67
CA THR A 57 1.00 -10.29 8.91
C THR A 57 -0.16 -10.25 9.90
N LEU A 58 -0.87 -11.36 10.08
CA LEU A 58 -2.01 -11.49 11.00
C LEU A 58 -1.59 -11.94 12.40
N LEU A 59 -0.49 -12.69 12.49
CA LEU A 59 0.00 -13.28 13.73
C LEU A 59 1.16 -12.51 14.38
N GLU A 60 1.71 -11.50 13.69
CA GLU A 60 2.77 -10.66 14.26
C GLU A 60 2.21 -9.71 15.31
N PRO A 61 2.69 -9.76 16.58
CA PRO A 61 2.33 -8.79 17.60
C PRO A 61 2.86 -7.41 17.25
N VAL A 62 1.97 -6.41 17.24
CA VAL A 62 2.30 -5.02 16.86
C VAL A 62 3.38 -4.41 17.75
N ASP A 63 3.35 -4.73 19.06
CA ASP A 63 4.29 -4.24 20.08
C ASP A 63 5.70 -4.87 19.98
N LYS A 64 5.84 -5.95 19.22
CA LYS A 64 7.12 -6.64 18.99
C LYS A 64 7.76 -6.29 17.64
N PHE A 65 7.02 -5.59 16.78
CA PHE A 65 7.45 -5.32 15.42
C PHE A 65 8.17 -3.97 15.35
N THR A 66 9.48 -3.99 15.05
CA THR A 66 10.33 -2.79 15.01
C THR A 66 10.39 -2.15 13.62
N GLU A 67 10.91 -0.91 13.53
CA GLU A 67 11.14 -0.26 12.23
C GLU A 67 12.11 -1.03 11.35
N GLU A 68 13.14 -1.64 11.96
CA GLU A 68 14.12 -2.46 11.25
C GLU A 68 13.47 -3.69 10.63
N LEU A 69 12.58 -4.35 11.36
CA LEU A 69 11.80 -5.48 10.82
C LEU A 69 10.86 -5.04 9.71
N ALA A 70 10.21 -3.88 9.86
CA ALA A 70 9.36 -3.32 8.82
C ALA A 70 10.16 -3.03 7.54
N GLN A 71 11.38 -2.49 7.69
CA GLN A 71 12.29 -2.25 6.56
C GLN A 71 12.76 -3.57 5.92
N GLN A 72 13.10 -4.58 6.71
CA GLN A 72 13.47 -5.91 6.20
C GLN A 72 12.30 -6.55 5.42
N TRP A 73 11.08 -6.47 5.94
CA TRP A 73 9.92 -7.08 5.27
C TRP A 73 9.59 -6.36 3.97
N VAL A 74 9.52 -5.02 3.97
CA VAL A 74 9.17 -4.24 2.78
C VAL A 74 10.16 -4.45 1.63
N GLU A 75 11.43 -4.68 1.92
CA GLU A 75 12.46 -4.94 0.91
C GLU A 75 12.31 -6.32 0.24
N THR A 76 11.52 -7.23 0.80
CA THR A 76 11.21 -8.51 0.17
C THR A 76 9.97 -8.45 -0.73
N PHE A 77 9.26 -7.33 -0.78
CA PHE A 77 8.04 -7.22 -1.55
C PHE A 77 8.30 -7.19 -3.06
N ASN A 78 7.48 -7.95 -3.78
CA ASN A 78 7.50 -8.04 -5.24
C ASN A 78 6.09 -8.28 -5.81
N GLN A 79 5.04 -8.18 -4.97
CA GLN A 79 3.64 -8.39 -5.35
C GLN A 79 2.76 -7.38 -4.64
N ILE A 80 1.82 -6.79 -5.38
CA ILE A 80 0.90 -5.79 -4.82
C ILE A 80 0.03 -6.38 -3.70
N GLU A 81 -0.39 -7.63 -3.83
CA GLU A 81 -1.21 -8.30 -2.83
C GLU A 81 -0.53 -8.33 -1.46
N ILE A 82 0.78 -8.68 -1.40
CA ILE A 82 1.49 -8.73 -0.10
C ILE A 82 1.70 -7.34 0.47
N VAL A 83 1.92 -6.33 -0.36
CA VAL A 83 1.95 -4.92 0.06
C VAL A 83 0.64 -4.55 0.75
N GLU A 84 -0.49 -4.77 0.07
CA GLU A 84 -1.82 -4.42 0.58
C GLU A 84 -2.16 -5.18 1.87
N GLN A 85 -1.91 -6.49 1.91
CA GLN A 85 -2.17 -7.31 3.09
C GLN A 85 -1.30 -6.88 4.28
N THR A 86 -0.02 -6.60 4.05
CA THR A 86 0.88 -6.19 5.14
C THR A 86 0.53 -4.79 5.65
N CYS A 87 0.27 -3.84 4.75
CA CYS A 87 -0.16 -2.50 5.14
C CYS A 87 -1.49 -2.54 5.92
N MET A 88 -2.43 -3.40 5.52
CA MET A 88 -3.74 -3.52 6.16
C MET A 88 -3.67 -4.23 7.51
N ASN A 89 -2.98 -5.38 7.56
CA ASN A 89 -3.05 -6.27 8.72
C ASN A 89 -2.09 -5.84 9.84
N LEU A 90 -0.93 -5.24 9.50
CA LEU A 90 0.16 -4.96 10.42
C LEU A 90 0.61 -3.49 10.38
N PHE A 91 1.16 -3.01 9.26
CA PHE A 91 1.88 -1.73 9.23
C PHE A 91 1.02 -0.53 9.65
N SER A 92 -0.25 -0.44 9.25
CA SER A 92 -1.13 0.68 9.63
C SER A 92 -1.44 0.78 11.13
N LYS A 93 -1.12 -0.27 11.90
CA LYS A 93 -1.33 -0.35 13.34
C LYS A 93 -0.10 0.07 14.16
N LEU A 94 1.06 0.21 13.51
CA LEU A 94 2.31 0.60 14.16
C LEU A 94 2.25 2.07 14.58
N SER A 95 2.78 2.40 15.75
CA SER A 95 2.79 3.78 16.25
C SER A 95 3.62 4.72 15.36
N TYR A 96 4.66 4.19 14.74
CA TYR A 96 5.57 4.90 13.84
C TYR A 96 5.17 4.80 12.35
N ALA A 97 4.00 4.23 12.04
CA ALA A 97 3.54 4.06 10.65
C ALA A 97 3.48 5.36 9.82
N PRO A 98 3.06 6.52 10.37
CA PRO A 98 3.07 7.76 9.59
C PRO A 98 4.47 8.15 9.12
N SER A 99 5.45 8.23 10.03
CA SER A 99 6.84 8.55 9.68
C SER A 99 7.46 7.55 8.72
N LEU A 100 7.16 6.26 8.93
CA LEU A 100 7.63 5.18 8.06
C LEU A 100 7.10 5.32 6.63
N SER A 101 5.81 5.65 6.46
CA SER A 101 5.23 5.87 5.13
C SER A 101 5.87 7.06 4.41
N LEU A 102 6.11 8.18 5.11
CA LEU A 102 6.79 9.36 4.55
C LEU A 102 8.25 9.07 4.16
N LYS A 103 8.94 8.22 4.91
CA LYS A 103 10.28 7.74 4.57
C LYS A 103 10.25 6.86 3.32
N TRP A 104 9.31 5.94 3.22
CA TRP A 104 9.24 4.98 2.11
C TRP A 104 8.82 5.60 0.79
N ILE A 105 7.96 6.61 0.75
CA ILE A 105 7.63 7.31 -0.50
C ILE A 105 8.84 8.02 -1.13
N GLN A 106 9.90 8.27 -0.36
CA GLN A 106 11.15 8.89 -0.80
C GLN A 106 12.23 7.87 -1.19
N SER A 107 11.96 6.57 -1.08
CA SER A 107 12.90 5.51 -1.43
C SER A 107 13.18 5.51 -2.94
N ASP A 108 14.32 4.98 -3.34
CA ASP A 108 14.67 4.69 -4.73
C ASP A 108 14.20 3.31 -5.20
N LYS A 109 13.69 2.47 -4.26
CA LYS A 109 13.20 1.12 -4.54
C LYS A 109 11.69 1.16 -4.86
N PRO A 110 11.25 0.74 -6.07
CA PRO A 110 9.84 0.87 -6.48
C PRO A 110 8.84 0.23 -5.53
N TRP A 111 9.10 -0.99 -5.05
CA TRP A 111 8.19 -1.68 -4.13
C TRP A 111 8.12 -1.04 -2.74
N VAL A 112 9.19 -0.39 -2.29
CA VAL A 112 9.20 0.40 -1.05
C VAL A 112 8.37 1.67 -1.23
N GLN A 113 8.53 2.37 -2.37
CA GLN A 113 7.70 3.55 -2.71
C GLN A 113 6.22 3.20 -2.77
N ILE A 114 5.87 2.11 -3.49
CA ILE A 114 4.49 1.62 -3.59
C ILE A 114 3.93 1.35 -2.19
N SER A 115 4.71 0.68 -1.33
CA SER A 115 4.32 0.41 0.06
C SER A 115 4.12 1.68 0.86
N GLY A 116 4.97 2.68 0.67
CA GLY A 116 4.86 3.99 1.30
C GLY A 116 3.53 4.68 0.94
N PHE A 117 3.18 4.74 -0.35
CA PHE A 117 1.92 5.35 -0.79
C PHE A 117 0.69 4.54 -0.34
N ILE A 118 0.72 3.21 -0.41
CA ILE A 118 -0.38 2.37 0.09
C ILE A 118 -0.56 2.54 1.60
N LEU A 119 0.52 2.61 2.37
CA LEU A 119 0.47 2.85 3.81
C LEU A 119 -0.04 4.26 4.11
N ALA A 120 0.47 5.28 3.40
CA ALA A 120 -0.01 6.66 3.54
C ALA A 120 -1.50 6.80 3.21
N ALA A 121 -1.99 6.12 2.17
CA ALA A 121 -3.42 6.10 1.85
C ALA A 121 -4.29 5.58 3.01
N ARG A 122 -3.80 4.59 3.76
CA ARG A 122 -4.51 4.04 4.94
C ARG A 122 -4.48 4.96 6.14
N LEU A 123 -3.47 5.82 6.21
CA LEU A 123 -3.24 6.74 7.32
C LEU A 123 -3.67 8.18 7.00
N ALA A 124 -4.29 8.42 5.85
CA ALA A 124 -4.56 9.75 5.30
C ALA A 124 -5.21 10.73 6.32
N ALA A 125 -6.13 10.23 7.15
CA ALA A 125 -6.78 11.03 8.20
C ALA A 125 -5.84 11.46 9.34
N LYS A 126 -4.68 10.83 9.49
CA LYS A 126 -3.71 11.13 10.56
C LYS A 126 -2.71 12.23 10.18
N PHE A 127 -2.54 12.51 8.89
CA PHE A 127 -1.55 13.48 8.41
C PHE A 127 -2.01 14.92 8.63
N ASN A 128 -1.07 15.77 9.03
CA ASN A 128 -1.23 17.21 9.05
C ASN A 128 -1.00 17.81 7.64
N GLU A 129 -1.18 19.14 7.51
CA GLU A 129 -1.06 19.83 6.22
C GLU A 129 0.36 19.75 5.63
N ASN A 130 1.40 19.86 6.45
CA ASN A 130 2.78 19.77 6.00
C ASN A 130 3.13 18.36 5.48
N GLU A 131 2.63 17.34 6.15
CA GLU A 131 2.80 15.95 5.72
C GLU A 131 2.06 15.66 4.41
N ILE A 132 0.83 16.20 4.25
CA ILE A 132 0.08 16.11 2.99
C ILE A 132 0.81 16.85 1.87
N THR A 133 1.39 18.02 2.14
CA THR A 133 2.21 18.75 1.18
C THR A 133 3.42 17.91 0.74
N THR A 134 4.11 17.26 1.68
CA THR A 134 5.24 16.37 1.38
C THR A 134 4.80 15.20 0.51
N ILE A 135 3.67 14.54 0.85
CA ILE A 135 3.11 13.44 0.07
C ILE A 135 2.77 13.90 -1.36
N THR A 136 2.10 15.05 -1.48
CA THR A 136 1.66 15.59 -2.79
C THR A 136 2.85 15.98 -3.65
N HIS A 137 3.88 16.60 -3.09
CA HIS A 137 5.11 16.94 -3.80
C HIS A 137 5.83 15.67 -4.29
N GLN A 138 5.99 14.65 -3.44
CA GLN A 138 6.63 13.40 -3.84
C GLN A 138 5.79 12.65 -4.89
N ALA A 139 4.47 12.66 -4.77
CA ALA A 139 3.55 12.12 -5.76
C ALA A 139 3.74 12.80 -7.13
N SER A 140 3.87 14.13 -7.16
CA SER A 140 4.13 14.90 -8.39
C SER A 140 5.47 14.54 -9.01
N THR A 141 6.52 14.41 -8.22
CA THR A 141 7.86 14.02 -8.67
C THR A 141 7.86 12.64 -9.34
N LEU A 142 7.14 11.68 -8.77
CA LEU A 142 7.07 10.29 -9.24
C LEU A 142 5.94 10.03 -10.24
N SER A 143 5.15 11.04 -10.59
CA SER A 143 3.93 10.87 -11.40
C SER A 143 4.18 10.47 -12.86
N ASP A 144 5.37 10.76 -13.40
CA ASP A 144 5.75 10.40 -14.78
C ASP A 144 6.48 9.06 -14.79
N THR A 145 5.74 7.99 -14.59
CA THR A 145 6.26 6.62 -14.47
C THR A 145 5.48 5.64 -15.34
N ASN A 146 6.14 4.58 -15.80
CA ASN A 146 5.50 3.44 -16.46
C ASN A 146 5.14 2.31 -15.48
N GLU A 147 5.51 2.45 -14.20
CA GLU A 147 5.22 1.44 -13.18
C GLU A 147 3.75 1.51 -12.75
N LEU A 148 2.96 0.55 -13.23
CA LEU A 148 1.51 0.47 -13.02
C LEU A 148 1.10 0.56 -11.55
N HIS A 149 1.77 -0.20 -10.69
CA HIS A 149 1.43 -0.24 -9.27
C HIS A 149 1.80 1.04 -8.55
N LEU A 150 2.85 1.74 -9.00
CA LEU A 150 3.27 3.00 -8.40
C LEU A 150 2.26 4.11 -8.69
N TYR A 151 1.90 4.36 -9.95
CA TYR A 151 0.95 5.44 -10.23
C TYR A 151 -0.46 5.16 -9.68
N LYS A 152 -0.88 3.89 -9.60
CA LYS A 152 -2.13 3.52 -8.91
C LYS A 152 -2.06 3.76 -7.40
N ALA A 153 -0.93 3.46 -6.76
CA ALA A 153 -0.72 3.74 -5.34
C ALA A 153 -0.71 5.25 -5.06
N ILE A 154 -0.07 6.04 -5.93
CA ILE A 154 -0.10 7.51 -5.87
C ILE A 154 -1.55 8.03 -5.97
N ALA A 155 -2.30 7.59 -6.98
CA ALA A 155 -3.69 8.01 -7.17
C ALA A 155 -4.55 7.67 -5.94
N LEU A 156 -4.44 6.44 -5.42
CA LEU A 156 -5.13 6.01 -4.20
C LEU A 156 -4.76 6.91 -3.01
N CYS A 157 -3.47 7.20 -2.82
CA CYS A 157 -3.01 8.01 -1.70
C CYS A 157 -3.57 9.43 -1.75
N LEU A 158 -3.45 10.10 -2.88
CA LEU A 158 -3.96 11.46 -3.07
C LEU A 158 -5.49 11.51 -2.93
N SER A 159 -6.21 10.54 -3.49
CA SER A 159 -7.68 10.41 -3.32
C SER A 159 -8.06 10.28 -1.85
N ARG A 160 -7.33 9.48 -1.07
CA ARG A 160 -7.60 9.33 0.37
C ARG A 160 -7.26 10.60 1.17
N CYS A 161 -6.16 11.28 0.85
CA CYS A 161 -5.80 12.55 1.47
C CYS A 161 -6.85 13.64 1.16
N ALA A 162 -7.37 13.70 -0.07
CA ALA A 162 -8.40 14.65 -0.47
C ALA A 162 -9.72 14.51 0.31
N ARG A 163 -10.00 13.35 0.89
CA ARG A 163 -11.20 13.14 1.73
C ARG A 163 -11.17 13.86 3.06
N LYS A 164 -10.03 14.41 3.46
CA LYS A 164 -9.87 15.02 4.78
C LYS A 164 -10.78 16.24 4.95
N ASP A 165 -10.74 17.18 4.00
CA ASP A 165 -11.56 18.37 3.98
C ASP A 165 -11.49 19.07 2.60
N LYS A 166 -12.36 20.07 2.41
CA LYS A 166 -12.44 20.86 1.18
C LYS A 166 -11.12 21.58 0.85
N HIS A 167 -10.43 22.11 1.85
CA HIS A 167 -9.16 22.82 1.66
C HIS A 167 -8.10 21.87 1.08
N THR A 168 -7.93 20.71 1.68
CA THR A 168 -7.01 19.66 1.23
C THR A 168 -7.36 19.17 -0.18
N ALA A 169 -8.65 18.93 -0.46
CA ALA A 169 -9.10 18.52 -1.79
C ALA A 169 -8.75 19.57 -2.86
N THR A 170 -9.04 20.84 -2.58
CA THR A 170 -8.72 21.96 -3.49
C THR A 170 -7.23 22.09 -3.72
N TYR A 171 -6.42 21.99 -2.66
CA TYR A 171 -4.96 22.01 -2.75
C TYR A 171 -4.43 20.89 -3.65
N ILE A 172 -4.82 19.64 -3.39
CA ILE A 172 -4.35 18.49 -4.19
C ILE A 172 -4.74 18.65 -5.66
N LEU A 173 -6.00 19.03 -5.96
CA LEU A 173 -6.44 19.23 -7.35
C LEU A 173 -5.63 20.30 -8.06
N LYS A 174 -5.30 21.41 -7.39
CA LYS A 174 -4.48 22.47 -7.95
C LYS A 174 -3.07 21.97 -8.29
N GLU A 175 -2.45 21.18 -7.42
CA GLU A 175 -1.10 20.65 -7.62
C GLU A 175 -1.03 19.66 -8.79
N ILE A 176 -2.10 18.92 -9.08
CA ILE A 176 -2.15 17.94 -10.17
C ILE A 176 -2.92 18.42 -11.41
N ASP A 177 -3.34 19.68 -11.47
CA ASP A 177 -4.16 20.20 -12.58
C ASP A 177 -3.49 20.04 -13.94
N SER A 178 -2.18 20.30 -14.01
CA SER A 178 -1.38 20.11 -15.22
C SER A 178 -1.33 18.67 -15.73
N PHE A 179 -1.68 17.68 -14.89
CA PHE A 179 -1.69 16.27 -15.27
C PHE A 179 -2.84 15.94 -16.23
N SER A 180 -3.91 16.72 -16.23
CA SER A 180 -5.09 16.54 -17.10
C SER A 180 -4.74 16.48 -18.58
N ASN A 181 -3.82 17.34 -19.02
CA ASN A 181 -3.38 17.49 -20.40
C ASN A 181 -2.00 16.87 -20.69
N SER A 182 -1.46 16.09 -19.75
CA SER A 182 -0.16 15.43 -19.91
C SER A 182 -0.19 14.34 -20.98
N SER A 183 0.91 14.16 -21.70
CA SER A 183 1.13 12.98 -22.56
C SER A 183 1.29 11.68 -21.76
N SER A 184 1.72 11.79 -20.49
CA SER A 184 1.90 10.64 -19.60
C SER A 184 0.57 9.98 -19.22
N THR A 185 0.45 8.68 -19.46
CA THR A 185 -0.72 7.89 -19.07
C THR A 185 -0.88 7.85 -17.55
N ALA A 186 0.22 7.77 -16.80
CA ALA A 186 0.21 7.76 -15.35
C ALA A 186 -0.35 9.07 -14.78
N ARG A 187 0.13 10.23 -15.28
CA ARG A 187 -0.37 11.54 -14.83
C ARG A 187 -1.86 11.70 -15.09
N ARG A 188 -2.33 11.39 -16.31
CA ARG A 188 -3.77 11.45 -16.62
C ARG A 188 -4.59 10.53 -15.72
N TYR A 189 -4.09 9.33 -15.45
CA TYR A 189 -4.74 8.39 -14.56
C TYR A 189 -4.86 8.97 -13.14
N ILE A 190 -3.76 9.48 -12.57
CA ILE A 190 -3.74 10.09 -11.23
C ILE A 190 -4.77 11.24 -11.14
N HIS A 191 -4.74 12.16 -12.10
CA HIS A 191 -5.68 13.28 -12.14
C HIS A 191 -7.15 12.80 -12.17
N ASN A 192 -7.47 11.87 -13.06
CA ASN A 192 -8.83 11.40 -13.24
C ASN A 192 -9.36 10.68 -12.00
N GLU A 193 -8.58 9.79 -11.39
CA GLU A 193 -8.98 9.07 -10.18
C GLU A 193 -9.23 10.03 -9.01
N VAL A 194 -8.32 10.97 -8.77
CA VAL A 194 -8.46 11.95 -7.68
C VAL A 194 -9.66 12.85 -7.91
N LYS A 195 -9.84 13.36 -9.13
CA LYS A 195 -10.98 14.22 -9.48
C LYS A 195 -12.32 13.50 -9.35
N GLN A 196 -12.41 12.27 -9.86
CA GLN A 196 -13.63 11.46 -9.75
C GLN A 196 -14.00 11.17 -8.30
N GLU A 197 -13.03 10.86 -7.46
CA GLU A 197 -13.24 10.63 -6.04
C GLU A 197 -13.81 11.86 -5.33
N ILE A 198 -13.23 13.03 -5.57
CA ILE A 198 -13.67 14.30 -4.98
C ILE A 198 -15.08 14.66 -5.44
N LEU A 199 -15.38 14.47 -6.73
CA LEU A 199 -16.72 14.74 -7.29
C LEU A 199 -17.77 13.76 -6.73
N PHE A 200 -17.43 12.47 -6.66
CA PHE A 200 -18.33 11.43 -6.14
C PHE A 200 -18.74 11.70 -4.68
N LEU A 201 -17.80 12.16 -3.87
CA LEU A 201 -18.03 12.46 -2.47
C LEU A 201 -18.58 13.88 -2.20
N ASN A 202 -18.73 14.69 -3.25
CA ASN A 202 -19.23 16.07 -3.17
C ASN A 202 -18.47 16.91 -2.13
N ILE A 203 -17.13 16.85 -2.16
CA ILE A 203 -16.25 17.52 -1.19
C ILE A 203 -16.05 19.01 -1.51
N LEU A 204 -16.18 19.43 -2.77
CA LEU A 204 -15.94 20.81 -3.24
C LEU A 204 -17.13 21.73 -3.02
#